data_6dba798562e078f29f7a897d1d9f3ffc
#
_entry.id   6dba798562e078f29f7a897d1d9f3ffc
#
_cell.length_a   1.000
_cell.length_b   1.000
_cell.length_c   1.000
_cell.angle_alpha   90.00
_cell.angle_beta   90.00
_cell.angle_gamma   90.00
#
_symmetry.space_group_name_H-M   'P 1'
#
loop_
_entity.id
_entity.type
_entity.pdbx_description
1 polymer ?
#
loop_
_entity_poly.entity_id
_entity_poly.type
_entity_poly.pdbx_seq_one_letter_code
_entity_poly.pdbx_strand_id
1 'polypeptide(L)'
;SSDSDKIFEYISEIIENRQFEEKINRCIISEEEMADEASRELFTIRRQISSAQASIKDKLNEILKSTKFSKSIQEPVVTMRADRYCIPVKTEYRGEINGIVHDTSSSGQTLFIEPAFVVEANNKIRELKVKEAQEISRIVTELSAEAGENESVLLLDLRIISYIDF
;
A
#
# COMPACT_ATOMS: atom_id res chain seq x y z
N SER A 1 -1.03 23.48 -49.20
CA SER A 1 -0.57 22.67 -48.05
C SER A 1 -0.27 23.45 -46.78
N SER A 2 -0.53 24.53 -46.38
CA SER A 2 0.12 25.04 -45.19
C SER A 2 -0.79 25.34 -43.96
N ASP A 3 -1.95 25.93 -44.15
CA ASP A 3 -2.76 26.36 -43.01
C ASP A 3 -3.69 25.27 -42.50
N SER A 4 -4.18 24.41 -43.36
CA SER A 4 -5.02 23.27 -42.95
C SER A 4 -4.21 22.17 -42.24
N ASP A 5 -2.97 21.98 -42.64
CA ASP A 5 -2.06 20.99 -41.97
C ASP A 5 -1.70 21.48 -40.58
N LYS A 6 -1.41 22.76 -40.40
CA LYS A 6 -1.13 23.39 -39.10
C LYS A 6 -2.33 23.36 -38.14
N ILE A 7 -3.52 23.59 -38.66
CA ILE A 7 -4.75 23.49 -37.86
C ILE A 7 -5.02 22.09 -37.45
N PHE A 8 -4.77 21.09 -38.32
CA PHE A 8 -4.92 19.69 -38.00
C PHE A 8 -3.91 19.24 -36.92
N GLU A 9 -2.64 19.63 -37.07
CA GLU A 9 -1.60 19.38 -36.06
C GLU A 9 -1.98 19.98 -34.71
N TYR A 10 -2.44 21.23 -34.69
CA TYR A 10 -2.84 21.92 -33.46
C TYR A 10 -4.04 21.25 -32.78
N ILE A 11 -5.06 20.84 -33.55
CA ILE A 11 -6.22 20.10 -32.99
C ILE A 11 -5.80 18.74 -32.46
N SER A 12 -4.93 18.01 -33.17
CA SER A 12 -4.40 16.72 -32.72
C SER A 12 -3.64 16.85 -31.40
N GLU A 13 -2.81 17.86 -31.27
CA GLU A 13 -2.05 18.17 -30.07
C GLU A 13 -2.97 18.51 -28.87
N ILE A 14 -4.03 19.28 -29.08
CA ILE A 14 -5.05 19.57 -28.06
C ILE A 14 -5.75 18.27 -27.61
N ILE A 15 -6.10 17.39 -28.52
CA ILE A 15 -6.76 16.11 -28.22
C ILE A 15 -5.82 15.21 -27.43
N GLU A 16 -4.57 15.09 -27.83
CA GLU A 16 -3.56 14.29 -27.10
C GLU A 16 -3.33 14.79 -25.68
N ASN A 17 -3.21 16.12 -25.50
CA ASN A 17 -3.07 16.75 -24.19
C ASN A 17 -4.27 16.49 -23.28
N ARG A 18 -5.47 16.55 -23.83
CA ARG A 18 -6.71 16.29 -23.09
C ARG A 18 -6.81 14.83 -22.66
N GLN A 19 -6.45 13.90 -23.52
CA GLN A 19 -6.41 12.46 -23.19
C GLN A 19 -5.37 12.16 -22.10
N PHE A 20 -4.22 12.79 -22.17
CA PHE A 20 -3.17 12.67 -21.17
C PHE A 20 -3.61 13.24 -19.81
N GLU A 21 -4.24 14.39 -19.79
CA GLU A 21 -4.80 15.00 -18.59
C GLU A 21 -5.86 14.10 -17.94
N GLU A 22 -6.76 13.52 -18.72
CA GLU A 22 -7.74 12.54 -18.25
C GLU A 22 -7.08 11.28 -17.68
N LYS A 23 -6.00 10.79 -18.30
CA LYS A 23 -5.21 9.66 -17.82
C LYS A 23 -4.60 9.96 -16.45
N ILE A 24 -3.99 11.12 -16.24
CA ILE A 24 -3.43 11.52 -14.95
C ILE A 24 -4.52 11.63 -13.90
N ASN A 25 -5.63 12.28 -14.19
CA ASN A 25 -6.74 12.43 -13.26
C ASN A 25 -7.37 11.09 -12.87
N ARG A 26 -7.31 10.09 -13.73
CA ARG A 26 -7.75 8.72 -13.43
C ARG A 26 -6.76 7.97 -12.55
N CYS A 27 -5.45 8.19 -12.74
CA CYS A 27 -4.40 7.48 -12.00
C CYS A 27 -4.10 8.10 -10.64
N ILE A 28 -4.11 9.42 -10.54
CA ILE A 28 -3.65 10.16 -9.35
C ILE A 28 -4.84 10.84 -8.68
N ILE A 29 -5.22 10.35 -7.49
CA ILE A 29 -6.30 10.91 -6.68
C ILE A 29 -5.83 12.16 -5.94
N SER A 30 -4.64 12.12 -5.35
CA SER A 30 -4.03 13.22 -4.62
C SER A 30 -2.50 13.14 -4.69
N GLU A 31 -1.81 14.07 -4.05
CA GLU A 31 -0.34 14.06 -3.95
C GLU A 31 0.21 12.80 -3.27
N GLU A 32 -0.59 12.15 -2.43
CA GLU A 32 -0.18 10.98 -1.64
C GLU A 32 -0.90 9.69 -2.07
N GLU A 33 -1.87 9.76 -2.97
CA GLU A 33 -2.73 8.63 -3.29
C GLU A 33 -2.86 8.39 -4.79
N MET A 34 -2.43 7.21 -5.21
CA MET A 34 -2.66 6.67 -6.55
C MET A 34 -3.89 5.75 -6.54
N ALA A 35 -4.76 5.91 -7.55
CA ALA A 35 -5.97 5.13 -7.70
C ALA A 35 -5.66 3.64 -7.92
N ASP A 36 -6.49 2.76 -7.39
CA ASP A 36 -6.40 1.32 -7.63
C ASP A 36 -6.47 0.99 -9.12
N GLU A 37 -7.28 1.73 -9.86
CA GLU A 37 -7.50 1.58 -11.29
C GLU A 37 -6.36 2.17 -12.15
N ALA A 38 -5.32 2.75 -11.55
CA ALA A 38 -4.17 3.27 -12.28
C ALA A 38 -3.49 2.20 -13.13
N SER A 39 -3.50 0.95 -12.66
CA SER A 39 -3.19 -0.22 -13.48
C SER A 39 -3.94 -1.45 -12.99
N ARG A 40 -4.10 -2.43 -13.89
CA ARG A 40 -4.67 -3.74 -13.54
C ARG A 40 -3.82 -4.47 -12.51
N GLU A 41 -2.51 -4.35 -12.62
CA GLU A 41 -1.55 -4.95 -11.69
C GLU A 41 -1.68 -4.33 -10.30
N LEU A 42 -1.74 -3.00 -10.18
CA LEU A 42 -1.90 -2.31 -8.90
C LEU A 42 -3.21 -2.70 -8.20
N PHE A 43 -4.31 -2.75 -8.94
CA PHE A 43 -5.60 -3.23 -8.45
C PHE A 43 -5.50 -4.65 -7.88
N THR A 44 -4.87 -5.55 -8.63
CA THR A 44 -4.71 -6.96 -8.21
C THR A 44 -3.86 -7.08 -6.95
N ILE A 45 -2.72 -6.38 -6.89
CA ILE A 45 -1.83 -6.38 -5.72
C ILE A 45 -2.55 -5.88 -4.47
N ARG A 46 -3.25 -4.75 -4.57
CA ARG A 46 -3.98 -4.16 -3.43
C ARG A 46 -5.12 -5.05 -2.93
N ARG A 47 -5.81 -5.74 -3.83
CA ARG A 47 -6.82 -6.74 -3.44
C ARG A 47 -6.20 -7.93 -2.72
N GLN A 48 -5.04 -8.39 -3.16
CA GLN A 48 -4.31 -9.47 -2.48
C GLN A 48 -3.85 -9.04 -1.09
N ILE A 49 -3.34 -7.81 -0.93
CA ILE A 49 -2.96 -7.24 0.37
C ILE A 49 -4.18 -7.20 1.30
N SER A 50 -5.28 -6.62 0.85
CA SER A 50 -6.51 -6.50 1.64
C SER A 50 -7.05 -7.87 2.10
N SER A 51 -7.08 -8.85 1.20
CA SER A 51 -7.51 -10.22 1.50
C SER A 51 -6.59 -10.90 2.53
N ALA A 52 -5.28 -10.75 2.37
CA ALA A 52 -4.31 -11.32 3.31
C ALA A 52 -4.41 -10.66 4.69
N GLN A 53 -4.59 -9.35 4.75
CA GLN A 53 -4.79 -8.61 6.00
C GLN A 53 -6.07 -9.06 6.73
N ALA A 54 -7.17 -9.21 6.02
CA ALA A 54 -8.42 -9.69 6.59
C ALA A 54 -8.26 -11.10 7.15
N SER A 55 -7.63 -12.01 6.42
CA SER A 55 -7.38 -13.38 6.86
C SER A 55 -6.53 -13.44 8.14
N ILE A 56 -5.48 -12.61 8.24
CA ILE A 56 -4.65 -12.55 9.45
C ILE A 56 -5.47 -12.04 10.64
N LYS A 57 -6.21 -10.95 10.45
CA LYS A 57 -7.05 -10.37 11.52
C LYS A 57 -8.06 -11.37 12.03
N ASP A 58 -8.70 -12.14 11.16
CA ASP A 58 -9.66 -13.16 11.55
C ASP A 58 -9.01 -14.25 12.40
N LYS A 59 -7.85 -14.78 11.96
CA LYS A 59 -7.08 -15.79 12.72
C LYS A 59 -6.63 -15.26 14.10
N LEU A 60 -6.14 -14.04 14.16
CA LEU A 60 -5.72 -13.43 15.43
C LEU A 60 -6.91 -13.17 16.36
N ASN A 61 -8.04 -12.71 15.82
CA ASN A 61 -9.26 -12.53 16.60
C ASN A 61 -9.82 -13.83 17.18
N GLU A 62 -9.68 -14.94 16.48
CA GLU A 62 -10.03 -16.27 17.01
C GLU A 62 -9.23 -16.59 18.28
N ILE A 63 -7.91 -16.32 18.27
CA ILE A 63 -7.06 -16.52 19.45
C ILE A 63 -7.42 -15.58 20.58
N LEU A 64 -7.63 -14.30 20.27
CA LEU A 64 -7.99 -13.29 21.27
C LEU A 64 -9.31 -13.60 21.97
N LYS A 65 -10.23 -14.28 21.28
CA LYS A 65 -11.52 -14.74 21.84
C LYS A 65 -11.45 -16.11 22.51
N SER A 66 -10.35 -16.82 22.33
CA SER A 66 -10.17 -18.17 22.89
C SER A 66 -10.04 -18.12 24.43
N THR A 67 -10.79 -18.96 25.12
CA THR A 67 -10.67 -19.13 26.57
C THR A 67 -9.31 -19.67 26.99
N LYS A 68 -8.65 -20.42 26.11
CA LYS A 68 -7.31 -21.00 26.35
C LYS A 68 -6.25 -19.92 26.61
N PHE A 69 -6.32 -18.78 25.92
CA PHE A 69 -5.32 -17.72 26.01
C PHE A 69 -5.80 -16.48 26.78
N SER A 70 -7.00 -16.51 27.33
CA SER A 70 -7.60 -15.33 27.98
C SER A 70 -6.76 -14.75 29.13
N LYS A 71 -6.02 -15.60 29.86
CA LYS A 71 -5.11 -15.17 30.93
C LYS A 71 -3.81 -14.57 30.41
N SER A 72 -3.36 -15.01 29.24
CA SER A 72 -2.08 -14.63 28.63
C SER A 72 -2.18 -13.29 27.88
N ILE A 73 -3.35 -12.95 27.37
CA ILE A 73 -3.59 -11.76 26.55
C ILE A 73 -3.76 -10.52 27.44
N GLN A 74 -2.98 -9.48 27.17
CA GLN A 74 -3.08 -8.21 27.90
C GLN A 74 -4.36 -7.44 27.53
N GLU A 75 -4.67 -7.35 26.25
CA GLU A 75 -5.87 -6.74 25.69
C GLU A 75 -6.33 -7.54 24.48
N PRO A 76 -7.65 -7.78 24.29
CA PRO A 76 -8.16 -8.57 23.18
C PRO A 76 -8.21 -7.77 21.87
N VAL A 77 -7.08 -7.21 21.45
CA VAL A 77 -6.96 -6.36 20.28
C VAL A 77 -5.75 -6.77 19.42
N VAL A 78 -5.95 -6.83 18.10
CA VAL A 78 -4.88 -7.00 17.13
C VAL A 78 -4.10 -5.70 17.01
N THR A 79 -2.78 -5.76 17.07
CA THR A 79 -1.89 -4.60 17.00
C THR A 79 -0.90 -4.73 15.84
N MET A 80 -0.29 -3.59 15.48
CA MET A 80 0.81 -3.55 14.51
C MET A 80 2.09 -3.11 15.22
N ARG A 81 3.17 -3.88 15.05
CA ARG A 81 4.52 -3.53 15.48
C ARG A 81 5.52 -3.97 14.42
N ALA A 82 6.46 -3.09 14.08
CA ALA A 82 7.44 -3.35 13.01
C ALA A 82 6.79 -3.82 11.68
N ASP A 83 5.66 -3.23 11.29
CA ASP A 83 4.85 -3.60 10.13
C ASP A 83 4.34 -5.06 10.14
N ARG A 84 4.23 -5.64 11.32
CA ARG A 84 3.76 -7.02 11.53
C ARG A 84 2.48 -7.01 12.37
N TYR A 85 1.55 -7.89 12.04
CA TYR A 85 0.38 -8.12 12.86
C TYR A 85 0.78 -8.93 14.09
N CYS A 86 0.51 -8.38 15.26
CA CYS A 86 0.87 -8.92 16.57
C CYS A 86 -0.32 -8.96 17.50
N ILE A 87 -0.17 -9.70 18.60
CA ILE A 87 -1.07 -9.68 19.73
C ILE A 87 -0.34 -9.25 21.01
N PRO A 88 -0.99 -8.49 21.90
CA PRO A 88 -0.38 -8.07 23.15
C PRO A 88 -0.48 -9.20 24.20
N VAL A 89 0.66 -9.69 24.64
CA VAL A 89 0.77 -10.80 25.59
C VAL A 89 1.41 -10.30 26.88
N LYS A 90 0.87 -10.70 28.03
CA LYS A 90 1.51 -10.42 29.32
C LYS A 90 2.87 -11.10 29.39
N THR A 91 3.87 -10.39 29.87
CA THR A 91 5.28 -10.85 29.88
C THR A 91 5.46 -12.18 30.59
N GLU A 92 4.76 -12.41 31.70
CA GLU A 92 4.81 -13.66 32.46
C GLU A 92 4.27 -14.88 31.70
N TYR A 93 3.48 -14.68 30.65
CA TYR A 93 2.92 -15.74 29.80
C TYR A 93 3.64 -15.88 28.45
N ARG A 94 4.84 -15.30 28.31
CA ARG A 94 5.62 -15.37 27.06
C ARG A 94 5.74 -16.78 26.49
N GLY A 95 5.93 -17.78 27.34
CA GLY A 95 6.13 -19.18 26.95
C GLY A 95 4.87 -19.89 26.43
N GLU A 96 3.69 -19.32 26.61
CA GLU A 96 2.43 -19.94 26.17
C GLU A 96 2.11 -19.69 24.69
N ILE A 97 2.71 -18.66 24.10
CA ILE A 97 2.46 -18.27 22.69
C ILE A 97 3.76 -18.38 21.91
N ASN A 98 3.79 -19.33 20.99
CA ASN A 98 4.91 -19.49 20.08
C ASN A 98 4.89 -18.40 19.01
N GLY A 99 5.95 -17.63 18.91
CA GLY A 99 6.05 -16.52 17.96
C GLY A 99 7.27 -15.64 18.21
N ILE A 100 7.32 -14.53 17.51
CA ILE A 100 8.41 -13.54 17.52
C ILE A 100 7.97 -12.32 18.31
N VAL A 101 8.76 -11.90 19.29
CA VAL A 101 8.55 -10.63 20.00
C VAL A 101 9.12 -9.50 19.15
N HIS A 102 8.26 -8.56 18.73
CA HIS A 102 8.68 -7.41 17.95
C HIS A 102 8.84 -6.13 18.77
N ASP A 103 8.17 -6.05 19.90
CA ASP A 103 8.21 -4.88 20.75
C ASP A 103 7.81 -5.24 22.19
N THR A 104 8.15 -4.36 23.11
CA THR A 104 7.79 -4.45 24.54
C THR A 104 7.24 -3.11 24.98
N SER A 105 6.18 -3.09 25.78
CA SER A 105 5.63 -1.86 26.37
C SER A 105 6.67 -1.15 27.25
N SER A 106 6.52 0.16 27.43
CA SER A 106 7.45 0.96 28.26
C SER A 106 7.56 0.44 29.70
N SER A 107 6.50 -0.12 30.27
CA SER A 107 6.50 -0.75 31.60
C SER A 107 7.14 -2.15 31.62
N GLY A 108 7.39 -2.75 30.47
CA GLY A 108 7.87 -4.14 30.36
C GLY A 108 6.82 -5.21 30.63
N GLN A 109 5.56 -4.84 30.86
CA GLN A 109 4.49 -5.77 31.24
C GLN A 109 3.81 -6.44 30.05
N THR A 110 3.95 -5.86 28.84
CA THR A 110 3.33 -6.37 27.61
C THR A 110 4.36 -6.61 26.54
N LEU A 111 4.31 -7.80 25.96
CA LEU A 111 5.07 -8.16 24.76
C LEU A 111 4.15 -8.17 23.54
N PHE A 112 4.61 -7.56 22.45
CA PHE A 112 3.88 -7.60 21.19
C PHE A 112 4.45 -8.75 20.35
N ILE A 113 3.68 -9.84 20.29
CA ILE A 113 4.13 -11.10 19.69
C ILE A 113 3.43 -11.30 18.36
N GLU A 114 4.21 -11.56 17.32
CA GLU A 114 3.76 -12.15 16.06
C GLU A 114 3.67 -13.66 16.23
N PRO A 115 2.48 -14.26 16.30
CA PRO A 115 2.34 -15.70 16.43
C PRO A 115 2.95 -16.45 15.25
N ALA A 116 3.56 -17.59 15.49
CA ALA A 116 4.24 -18.38 14.47
C ALA A 116 3.35 -18.72 13.26
N PHE A 117 2.06 -18.98 13.50
CA PHE A 117 1.12 -19.37 12.44
C PHE A 117 0.70 -18.20 11.52
N VAL A 118 1.05 -16.94 11.82
CA VAL A 118 0.80 -15.78 10.92
C VAL A 118 2.07 -15.24 10.28
N VAL A 119 3.25 -15.75 10.63
CA VAL A 119 4.54 -15.28 10.11
C VAL A 119 4.58 -15.32 8.57
N GLU A 120 4.18 -16.44 7.99
CA GLU A 120 4.18 -16.62 6.54
C GLU A 120 3.22 -15.62 5.84
N ALA A 121 2.04 -15.43 6.41
CA ALA A 121 1.06 -14.47 5.87
C ALA A 121 1.54 -13.01 6.01
N ASN A 122 2.17 -12.66 7.12
CA ASN A 122 2.81 -11.36 7.30
C ASN A 122 3.95 -11.14 6.30
N ASN A 123 4.79 -12.17 6.05
CA ASN A 123 5.82 -12.11 5.01
C ASN A 123 5.22 -11.87 3.63
N LYS A 124 4.12 -12.55 3.32
CA LYS A 124 3.41 -12.35 2.04
C LYS A 124 2.90 -10.93 1.86
N ILE A 125 2.33 -10.33 2.90
CA ILE A 125 1.90 -8.92 2.86
C ILE A 125 3.11 -8.01 2.58
N ARG A 126 4.24 -8.25 3.23
CA ARG A 126 5.46 -7.47 3.01
C ARG A 126 5.94 -7.56 1.56
N GLU A 127 5.97 -8.76 0.99
CA GLU A 127 6.30 -8.96 -0.43
C GLU A 127 5.35 -8.22 -1.36
N LEU A 128 4.05 -8.28 -1.08
CA LEU A 128 3.03 -7.59 -1.86
C LEU A 128 3.17 -6.07 -1.77
N LYS A 129 3.49 -5.53 -0.59
CA LYS A 129 3.77 -4.09 -0.42
C LYS A 129 5.00 -3.63 -1.21
N VAL A 130 6.05 -4.46 -1.31
CA VAL A 130 7.20 -4.18 -2.17
C VAL A 130 6.77 -4.14 -3.64
N LYS A 131 5.97 -5.11 -4.08
CA LYS A 131 5.43 -5.13 -5.45
C LYS A 131 4.53 -3.92 -5.73
N GLU A 132 3.71 -3.51 -4.77
CA GLU A 132 2.89 -2.30 -4.85
C GLU A 132 3.76 -1.07 -5.11
N ALA A 133 4.80 -0.87 -4.29
CA ALA A 133 5.72 0.25 -4.44
C ALA A 133 6.44 0.24 -5.80
N GLN A 134 6.86 -0.93 -6.28
CA GLN A 134 7.49 -1.10 -7.60
C GLN A 134 6.50 -0.75 -8.72
N GLU A 135 5.25 -1.19 -8.64
CA GLU A 135 4.23 -0.89 -9.64
C GLU A 135 3.87 0.60 -9.66
N ILE A 136 3.73 1.23 -8.49
CA ILE A 136 3.53 2.68 -8.38
C ILE A 136 4.69 3.43 -9.03
N SER A 137 5.93 3.04 -8.75
CA SER A 137 7.12 3.63 -9.37
C SER A 137 7.12 3.48 -10.89
N ARG A 138 6.71 2.33 -11.41
CA ARG A 138 6.58 2.07 -12.85
C ARG A 138 5.55 3.01 -13.49
N ILE A 139 4.37 3.15 -12.87
CA ILE A 139 3.30 4.03 -13.36
C ILE A 139 3.77 5.49 -13.36
N VAL A 140 4.40 5.96 -12.28
CA VAL A 140 4.94 7.32 -12.18
C VAL A 140 5.99 7.59 -13.26
N THR A 141 6.87 6.63 -13.52
CA THR A 141 7.89 6.73 -14.57
C THR A 141 7.23 6.85 -15.96
N GLU A 142 6.22 6.04 -16.24
CA GLU A 142 5.47 6.09 -17.50
C GLU A 142 4.76 7.43 -17.69
N LEU A 143 4.06 7.92 -16.64
CA LEU A 143 3.38 9.23 -16.68
C LEU A 143 4.39 10.38 -16.82
N SER A 144 5.54 10.30 -16.18
CA SER A 144 6.60 11.31 -16.28
C SER A 144 7.20 11.37 -17.69
N ALA A 145 7.39 10.22 -18.34
CA ALA A 145 7.85 10.17 -19.73
C ALA A 145 6.83 10.80 -20.70
N GLU A 146 5.55 10.49 -20.54
CA GLU A 146 4.48 11.11 -21.33
C GLU A 146 4.37 12.61 -21.07
N ALA A 147 4.55 13.07 -19.82
CA ALA A 147 4.57 14.49 -19.47
C ALA A 147 5.73 15.24 -20.15
N GLY A 148 6.91 14.61 -20.25
CA GLY A 148 8.07 15.18 -20.96
C GLY A 148 7.87 15.33 -22.45
N GLU A 149 6.95 14.58 -23.06
CA GLU A 149 6.56 14.67 -24.47
C GLU A 149 5.52 15.77 -24.73
N ASN A 150 4.83 16.25 -23.70
CA ASN A 150 3.75 17.21 -23.77
C ASN A 150 4.11 18.54 -23.06
N GLU A 151 4.49 19.58 -23.80
CA GLU A 151 4.94 20.87 -23.26
C GLU A 151 3.89 21.66 -22.42
N SER A 152 2.62 21.31 -22.46
CA SER A 152 1.52 22.04 -21.80
C SER A 152 1.19 21.58 -20.38
N VAL A 153 2.02 20.77 -19.75
CA VAL A 153 1.68 20.01 -18.52
C VAL A 153 2.38 20.53 -17.26
N LEU A 154 2.66 21.84 -17.16
CA LEU A 154 3.33 22.44 -16.00
C LEU A 154 2.63 22.20 -14.65
N LEU A 155 1.30 22.10 -14.60
CA LEU A 155 0.52 21.82 -13.39
C LEU A 155 0.46 20.33 -13.04
N LEU A 156 0.65 19.44 -14.02
CA LEU A 156 0.67 17.99 -13.87
C LEU A 156 2.03 17.50 -13.43
N ASP A 157 3.10 18.16 -13.85
CA ASP A 157 4.48 17.90 -13.39
C ASP A 157 4.60 18.00 -11.86
N LEU A 158 3.85 18.89 -11.21
CA LEU A 158 3.85 19.02 -9.75
C LEU A 158 3.26 17.81 -9.03
N ARG A 159 2.21 17.18 -9.56
CA ARG A 159 1.63 15.95 -8.99
C ARG A 159 2.58 14.77 -9.12
N ILE A 160 3.23 14.63 -10.29
CA ILE A 160 4.18 13.55 -10.56
C ILE A 160 5.45 13.72 -9.71
N ILE A 161 5.96 14.93 -9.55
CA ILE A 161 7.14 15.24 -8.73
C ILE A 161 6.93 14.83 -7.28
N SER A 162 5.73 14.99 -6.71
CA SER A 162 5.45 14.59 -5.34
C SER A 162 5.57 13.07 -5.12
N TYR A 163 5.33 12.25 -6.16
CA TYR A 163 5.56 10.80 -6.12
C TYR A 163 7.02 10.38 -6.34
N ILE A 164 7.83 11.22 -6.98
CA ILE A 164 9.25 10.94 -7.27
C ILE A 164 10.14 11.25 -6.06
N ASP A 165 9.80 12.25 -5.25
CA ASP A 165 10.57 12.67 -4.07
C ASP A 165 10.43 11.73 -2.85
N PHE A 166 9.76 10.61 -3.03
CA PHE A 166 9.69 9.50 -2.10
C PHE A 166 10.67 8.39 -2.49
#